data_0fd4d78752cbacca0bed7cc3d2fafc21
#
_entry.id   0fd4d78752cbacca0bed7cc3d2fafc21
#
_cell.length_a   1.000
_cell.length_b   1.000
_cell.length_c   1.000
_cell.angle_alpha   90.00
_cell.angle_beta   90.00
_cell.angle_gamma   90.00
#
_symmetry.space_group_name_H-M   'P 1'
#
loop_
_entity.id
_entity.type
_entity.pdbx_description
1 polymer ?
#
loop_
_entity_poly.entity_id
_entity_poly.type
_entity_poly.pdbx_seq_one_letter_code
_entity_poly.pdbx_strand_id
1 'polypeptide(L)'
;MKIDFTGRHVLVTGSTSGIGFATVKGFLEAGAHVVINGRSEGSVEDALQRLGDLASRADGFVGDLSNAPGCQALIAKYPRFDVVVNNLGIFKLEDFFETPDSEWLRFFETNVMSGVRISRAYAPGMVERGWGRIVFVSSESGVNIPADMIHYGFTKTAQLSIARGLAKRLAGTGVTVNSVLPGPTLSEGVAQMLQPEVERTGESLEKVAADFVNLHRSTSIIQRAARVEEVANMIIYACSEQASATTGAALRVDGGVVDSIV
;
A
#
# COMPACT_ATOMS: atom_id res chain seq x y z
N MET A 1 -10.14 12.07 -18.54
CA MET A 1 -10.54 12.29 -17.16
C MET A 1 -9.35 12.95 -16.45
N LYS A 2 -9.53 14.11 -15.82
CA LYS A 2 -8.47 14.76 -15.03
C LYS A 2 -8.72 14.43 -13.54
N ILE A 3 -7.75 13.88 -12.86
CA ILE A 3 -7.76 13.69 -11.42
C ILE A 3 -7.02 14.86 -10.80
N ASP A 4 -7.63 15.51 -9.79
CA ASP A 4 -7.09 16.70 -9.15
C ASP A 4 -7.24 16.58 -7.63
N PHE A 5 -6.11 16.74 -6.91
CA PHE A 5 -6.02 16.72 -5.45
C PHE A 5 -5.52 18.04 -4.89
N THR A 6 -5.62 19.13 -5.66
CA THR A 6 -5.23 20.47 -5.20
C THR A 6 -5.92 20.81 -3.87
N GLY A 7 -5.12 21.21 -2.87
CA GLY A 7 -5.61 21.55 -1.53
C GLY A 7 -5.93 20.34 -0.63
N ARG A 8 -5.69 19.10 -1.09
CA ARG A 8 -5.85 17.88 -0.27
C ARG A 8 -4.56 17.51 0.43
N HIS A 9 -4.67 17.08 1.67
CA HIS A 9 -3.56 16.54 2.47
C HIS A 9 -3.63 15.02 2.48
N VAL A 10 -2.55 14.38 2.05
CA VAL A 10 -2.45 12.93 1.83
C VAL A 10 -1.36 12.34 2.73
N LEU A 11 -1.67 11.25 3.40
CA LEU A 11 -0.69 10.40 4.07
C LEU A 11 -0.51 9.11 3.26
N VAL A 12 0.74 8.77 2.98
CA VAL A 12 1.09 7.44 2.46
C VAL A 12 2.08 6.78 3.42
N THR A 13 1.67 5.71 4.10
CA THR A 13 2.53 5.04 5.08
C THR A 13 3.54 4.11 4.38
N GLY A 14 4.78 4.01 4.91
CA GLY A 14 5.84 3.18 4.32
C GLY A 14 6.14 3.56 2.87
N SER A 15 6.37 4.85 2.60
CA SER A 15 6.35 5.41 1.26
C SER A 15 7.70 5.95 0.76
N THR A 16 8.82 5.50 1.34
CA THR A 16 10.16 5.90 0.88
C THR A 16 10.63 5.15 -0.36
N SER A 17 9.93 4.07 -0.75
CA SER A 17 10.25 3.25 -1.93
C SER A 17 9.01 2.55 -2.49
N GLY A 18 9.16 1.82 -3.59
CA GLY A 18 8.17 0.92 -4.17
C GLY A 18 6.83 1.58 -4.50
N ILE A 19 5.75 0.82 -4.28
CA ILE A 19 4.37 1.27 -4.53
C ILE A 19 4.05 2.55 -3.75
N GLY A 20 4.52 2.64 -2.49
CA GLY A 20 4.30 3.82 -1.66
C GLY A 20 4.91 5.07 -2.26
N PHE A 21 6.14 5.01 -2.72
CA PHE A 21 6.82 6.16 -3.35
C PHE A 21 6.18 6.57 -4.68
N ALA A 22 5.84 5.60 -5.53
CA ALA A 22 5.11 5.88 -6.77
C ALA A 22 3.74 6.53 -6.50
N THR A 23 3.06 6.09 -5.43
CA THR A 23 1.78 6.69 -4.99
C THR A 23 1.97 8.14 -4.51
N VAL A 24 3.01 8.42 -3.73
CA VAL A 24 3.38 9.79 -3.33
C VAL A 24 3.58 10.68 -4.55
N LYS A 25 4.42 10.23 -5.49
CA LYS A 25 4.72 10.97 -6.72
C LYS A 25 3.45 11.31 -7.50
N GLY A 26 2.57 10.33 -7.73
CA GLY A 26 1.34 10.55 -8.46
C GLY A 26 0.35 11.49 -7.75
N PHE A 27 0.25 11.47 -6.41
CA PHE A 27 -0.54 12.46 -5.67
C PHE A 27 0.03 13.88 -5.78
N LEU A 28 1.35 14.02 -5.71
CA LEU A 28 2.03 15.31 -5.90
C LEU A 28 1.82 15.85 -7.32
N GLU A 29 1.92 15.01 -8.35
CA GLU A 29 1.62 15.36 -9.74
C GLU A 29 0.17 15.79 -9.92
N ALA A 30 -0.76 15.21 -9.14
CA ALA A 30 -2.16 15.59 -9.09
C ALA A 30 -2.46 16.79 -8.18
N GLY A 31 -1.45 17.50 -7.65
CA GLY A 31 -1.60 18.75 -6.91
C GLY A 31 -1.77 18.63 -5.39
N ALA A 32 -1.68 17.43 -4.82
CA ALA A 32 -1.80 17.23 -3.37
C ALA A 32 -0.60 17.77 -2.59
N HIS A 33 -0.81 17.95 -1.27
CA HIS A 33 0.26 17.96 -0.26
C HIS A 33 0.38 16.57 0.35
N VAL A 34 1.59 15.99 0.37
CA VAL A 34 1.78 14.59 0.75
C VAL A 34 2.77 14.45 1.89
N VAL A 35 2.43 13.67 2.91
CA VAL A 35 3.38 13.23 3.95
C VAL A 35 3.92 11.85 3.59
N ILE A 36 5.25 11.79 3.40
CA ILE A 36 6.04 10.57 3.22
C ILE A 36 6.39 10.02 4.59
N ASN A 37 6.30 8.70 4.76
CA ASN A 37 6.72 8.05 5.98
C ASN A 37 7.79 6.99 5.73
N GLY A 38 8.82 7.03 6.57
CA GLY A 38 9.90 6.04 6.67
C GLY A 38 10.38 5.87 8.09
N ARG A 39 11.13 4.80 8.36
CA ARG A 39 11.64 4.49 9.72
C ARG A 39 12.94 5.21 10.06
N SER A 40 13.70 5.64 9.07
CA SER A 40 14.98 6.33 9.26
C SER A 40 14.99 7.68 8.55
N GLU A 41 15.76 8.60 9.11
CA GLU A 41 15.96 9.95 8.57
C GLU A 41 16.52 9.87 7.14
N GLY A 42 17.60 9.10 6.94
CA GLY A 42 18.21 8.96 5.62
C GLY A 42 17.24 8.44 4.54
N SER A 43 16.38 7.45 4.85
CA SER A 43 15.41 6.95 3.86
C SER A 43 14.33 7.98 3.51
N VAL A 44 13.95 8.83 4.44
CA VAL A 44 12.98 9.91 4.20
C VAL A 44 13.63 11.04 3.40
N GLU A 45 14.85 11.43 3.74
CA GLU A 45 15.63 12.45 3.01
C GLU A 45 15.88 12.02 1.56
N ASP A 46 16.35 10.80 1.34
CA ASP A 46 16.56 10.24 -0.01
C ASP A 46 15.27 10.27 -0.82
N ALA A 47 14.14 9.89 -0.22
CA ALA A 47 12.85 9.94 -0.89
C ALA A 47 12.44 11.37 -1.27
N LEU A 48 12.62 12.33 -0.36
CA LEU A 48 12.34 13.75 -0.65
C LEU A 48 13.25 14.29 -1.76
N GLN A 49 14.55 13.95 -1.77
CA GLN A 49 15.47 14.35 -2.84
C GLN A 49 15.06 13.78 -4.21
N ARG A 50 14.65 12.52 -4.27
CA ARG A 50 14.18 11.85 -5.49
C ARG A 50 12.92 12.49 -6.10
N LEU A 51 12.16 13.26 -5.34
CA LEU A 51 10.97 13.98 -5.84
C LEU A 51 11.35 15.23 -6.66
N GLY A 52 12.56 15.77 -6.55
CA GLY A 52 12.96 16.98 -7.26
C GLY A 52 12.00 18.15 -6.99
N ASP A 53 11.49 18.80 -8.02
CA ASP A 53 10.59 19.97 -7.90
C ASP A 53 9.26 19.65 -7.17
N LEU A 54 8.82 18.41 -7.19
CA LEU A 54 7.61 17.98 -6.49
C LEU A 54 7.77 18.04 -4.96
N ALA A 55 9.00 18.01 -4.44
CA ALA A 55 9.29 18.05 -3.00
C ALA A 55 8.73 19.30 -2.29
N SER A 56 8.49 20.38 -3.04
CA SER A 56 7.89 21.62 -2.50
C SER A 56 6.51 21.43 -1.88
N ARG A 57 5.82 20.30 -2.17
CA ARG A 57 4.53 19.91 -1.59
C ARG A 57 4.60 18.58 -0.81
N ALA A 58 5.80 18.16 -0.44
CA ALA A 58 6.01 16.93 0.33
C ALA A 58 6.64 17.24 1.69
N ASP A 59 6.14 16.58 2.74
CA ASP A 59 6.72 16.57 4.07
C ASP A 59 7.23 15.17 4.43
N GLY A 60 8.29 15.09 5.23
CA GLY A 60 8.81 13.83 5.76
C GLY A 60 8.37 13.57 7.20
N PHE A 61 7.92 12.34 7.47
CA PHE A 61 7.73 11.82 8.81
C PHE A 61 8.62 10.60 9.07
N VAL A 62 9.60 10.79 9.95
CA VAL A 62 10.44 9.70 10.45
C VAL A 62 9.77 9.07 11.66
N GLY A 63 9.37 7.81 11.54
CA GLY A 63 8.71 7.08 12.63
C GLY A 63 8.30 5.67 12.21
N ASP A 64 8.36 4.76 13.18
CA ASP A 64 7.92 3.38 12.98
C ASP A 64 6.41 3.24 13.23
N LEU A 65 5.63 3.23 12.17
CA LEU A 65 4.18 3.07 12.22
C LEU A 65 3.71 1.63 12.45
N SER A 66 4.62 0.66 12.57
CA SER A 66 4.26 -0.72 12.96
C SER A 66 3.80 -0.81 14.42
N ASN A 67 4.08 0.21 15.25
CA ASN A 67 3.77 0.23 16.68
C ASN A 67 2.89 1.43 17.08
N ALA A 68 2.29 1.35 18.26
CA ALA A 68 1.39 2.39 18.75
C ALA A 68 2.09 3.73 19.04
N PRO A 69 3.29 3.79 19.64
CA PRO A 69 4.01 5.05 19.85
C PRO A 69 4.29 5.81 18.58
N GLY A 70 4.75 5.14 17.51
CA GLY A 70 5.00 5.77 16.22
C GLY A 70 3.73 6.33 15.59
N CYS A 71 2.62 5.60 15.65
CA CYS A 71 1.33 6.10 15.19
C CYS A 71 0.87 7.33 15.99
N GLN A 72 1.04 7.32 17.32
CA GLN A 72 0.70 8.47 18.19
C GLN A 72 1.54 9.71 17.86
N ALA A 73 2.83 9.54 17.61
CA ALA A 73 3.72 10.63 17.21
C ALA A 73 3.30 11.25 15.85
N LEU A 74 2.92 10.43 14.87
CA LEU A 74 2.38 10.91 13.60
C LEU A 74 1.10 11.72 13.81
N ILE A 75 0.14 11.20 14.57
CA ILE A 75 -1.15 11.83 14.85
C ILE A 75 -0.98 13.17 15.57
N ALA A 76 -0.05 13.25 16.52
CA ALA A 76 0.27 14.48 17.23
C ALA A 76 0.89 15.54 16.31
N LYS A 77 1.75 15.14 15.36
CA LYS A 77 2.41 16.06 14.44
C LYS A 77 1.48 16.52 13.30
N TYR A 78 0.63 15.61 12.81
CA TYR A 78 -0.28 15.87 11.69
C TYR A 78 -1.72 15.52 12.10
N PRO A 79 -2.47 16.48 12.65
CA PRO A 79 -3.81 16.20 13.20
C PRO A 79 -4.89 15.97 12.14
N ARG A 80 -4.57 16.18 10.85
CA ARG A 80 -5.54 16.10 9.76
C ARG A 80 -4.93 15.51 8.49
N PHE A 81 -5.66 14.58 7.89
CA PHE A 81 -5.51 14.18 6.48
C PHE A 81 -6.88 14.08 5.81
N ASP A 82 -6.92 14.29 4.51
CA ASP A 82 -8.11 14.11 3.67
C ASP A 82 -8.05 12.71 3.00
N VAL A 83 -6.84 12.22 2.73
CA VAL A 83 -6.59 10.89 2.16
C VAL A 83 -5.58 10.16 3.04
N VAL A 84 -5.87 8.90 3.34
CA VAL A 84 -4.96 7.98 4.03
C VAL A 84 -4.75 6.73 3.18
N VAL A 85 -3.50 6.48 2.78
CA VAL A 85 -3.09 5.26 2.11
C VAL A 85 -2.28 4.41 3.09
N ASN A 86 -2.90 3.36 3.61
CA ASN A 86 -2.28 2.35 4.48
C ASN A 86 -1.47 1.39 3.59
N ASN A 87 -0.26 1.80 3.23
CA ASN A 87 0.63 1.06 2.36
C ASN A 87 1.72 0.29 3.14
N LEU A 88 2.01 0.69 4.39
CA LEU A 88 3.01 0.01 5.21
C LEU A 88 2.73 -1.49 5.27
N GLY A 89 3.74 -2.29 4.95
CA GLY A 89 3.64 -3.74 5.02
C GLY A 89 5.01 -4.41 4.88
N ILE A 90 5.08 -5.61 5.41
CA ILE A 90 6.21 -6.53 5.29
C ILE A 90 5.71 -7.84 4.67
N PHE A 91 6.61 -8.52 3.97
CA PHE A 91 6.37 -9.83 3.40
C PHE A 91 7.62 -10.70 3.57
N LYS A 92 7.44 -12.00 3.67
CA LYS A 92 8.52 -12.99 3.79
C LYS A 92 7.99 -14.35 3.37
N LEU A 93 8.78 -15.11 2.63
CA LEU A 93 8.57 -16.54 2.40
C LEU A 93 8.98 -17.29 3.67
N GLU A 94 8.10 -18.12 4.23
CA GLU A 94 8.40 -18.89 5.43
C GLU A 94 7.47 -20.11 5.53
N ASP A 95 8.03 -21.26 5.88
CA ASP A 95 7.26 -22.48 6.09
C ASP A 95 6.33 -22.33 7.30
N PHE A 96 5.08 -22.79 7.16
CA PHE A 96 4.07 -22.69 8.22
C PHE A 96 4.50 -23.34 9.54
N PHE A 97 5.16 -24.50 9.45
CA PHE A 97 5.56 -25.26 10.64
C PHE A 97 6.80 -24.70 11.35
N GLU A 98 7.55 -23.83 10.66
CA GLU A 98 8.76 -23.19 11.20
C GLU A 98 8.49 -21.74 11.64
N THR A 99 7.33 -21.16 11.29
CA THR A 99 6.99 -19.77 11.60
C THR A 99 6.59 -19.61 13.07
N PRO A 100 7.40 -18.95 13.92
CA PRO A 100 7.08 -18.78 15.33
C PRO A 100 5.96 -17.76 15.56
N ASP A 101 5.26 -17.88 16.70
CA ASP A 101 4.18 -16.96 17.10
C ASP A 101 4.61 -15.48 17.07
N SER A 102 5.85 -15.19 17.42
CA SER A 102 6.40 -13.83 17.39
C SER A 102 6.40 -13.23 15.99
N GLU A 103 6.61 -14.06 14.94
CA GLU A 103 6.57 -13.62 13.56
C GLU A 103 5.13 -13.35 13.10
N TRP A 104 4.18 -14.21 13.47
CA TRP A 104 2.75 -13.96 13.25
C TRP A 104 2.30 -12.64 13.88
N LEU A 105 2.70 -12.37 15.12
CA LEU A 105 2.37 -11.12 15.82
C LEU A 105 3.05 -9.92 15.16
N ARG A 106 4.31 -10.04 14.74
CA ARG A 106 5.03 -8.97 14.04
C ARG A 106 4.35 -8.59 12.72
N PHE A 107 3.93 -9.59 11.93
CA PHE A 107 3.18 -9.36 10.70
C PHE A 107 1.81 -8.73 10.96
N PHE A 108 1.09 -9.19 11.98
CA PHE A 108 -0.20 -8.63 12.37
C PHE A 108 -0.07 -7.16 12.81
N GLU A 109 0.89 -6.87 13.69
CA GLU A 109 1.13 -5.50 14.16
C GLU A 109 1.51 -4.56 13.01
N THR A 110 2.41 -5.00 12.13
CA THR A 110 2.90 -4.17 11.03
C THR A 110 1.86 -4.00 9.93
N ASN A 111 1.30 -5.08 9.41
CA ASN A 111 0.44 -5.06 8.21
C ASN A 111 -1.01 -4.69 8.54
N VAL A 112 -1.49 -4.99 9.74
CA VAL A 112 -2.90 -4.83 10.10
C VAL A 112 -3.10 -3.69 11.08
N MET A 113 -2.45 -3.76 12.27
CA MET A 113 -2.70 -2.81 13.34
C MET A 113 -2.22 -1.39 13.02
N SER A 114 -1.18 -1.23 12.21
CA SER A 114 -0.77 0.08 11.70
C SER A 114 -1.93 0.80 11.01
N GLY A 115 -2.56 0.15 10.03
CA GLY A 115 -3.68 0.71 9.28
C GLY A 115 -4.93 0.93 10.14
N VAL A 116 -5.20 0.05 11.11
CA VAL A 116 -6.30 0.21 12.08
C VAL A 116 -6.09 1.46 12.92
N ARG A 117 -4.88 1.66 13.48
CA ARG A 117 -4.57 2.82 14.34
C ARG A 117 -4.71 4.13 13.57
N ILE A 118 -4.13 4.19 12.38
CA ILE A 118 -4.14 5.37 11.51
C ILE A 118 -5.57 5.69 11.03
N SER A 119 -6.28 4.70 10.50
CA SER A 119 -7.65 4.91 10.02
C SER A 119 -8.61 5.32 11.14
N ARG A 120 -8.49 4.72 12.32
CA ARG A 120 -9.28 5.07 13.51
C ARG A 120 -9.06 6.51 13.96
N ALA A 121 -7.84 7.01 13.83
CA ALA A 121 -7.50 8.37 14.23
C ALA A 121 -8.07 9.42 13.27
N TYR A 122 -8.01 9.18 11.96
CA TYR A 122 -8.36 10.21 10.98
C TYR A 122 -9.79 10.13 10.44
N ALA A 123 -10.42 8.94 10.45
CA ALA A 123 -11.79 8.79 9.94
C ALA A 123 -12.83 9.70 10.60
N PRO A 124 -12.83 9.94 11.92
CA PRO A 124 -13.81 10.84 12.54
C PRO A 124 -13.75 12.26 11.97
N GLY A 125 -12.58 12.86 11.83
CA GLY A 125 -12.44 14.18 11.23
C GLY A 125 -12.80 14.22 9.73
N MET A 126 -12.61 13.12 8.98
CA MET A 126 -13.13 13.02 7.62
C MET A 126 -14.65 13.03 7.59
N VAL A 127 -15.30 12.31 8.50
CA VAL A 127 -16.77 12.29 8.66
C VAL A 127 -17.30 13.69 8.96
N GLU A 128 -16.71 14.41 9.91
CA GLU A 128 -17.10 15.78 10.27
C GLU A 128 -17.03 16.74 9.08
N ARG A 129 -16.08 16.54 8.17
CA ARG A 129 -15.92 17.34 6.95
C ARG A 129 -16.79 16.86 5.78
N GLY A 130 -17.47 15.73 5.92
CA GLY A 130 -18.31 15.15 4.87
C GLY A 130 -17.49 14.61 3.67
N TRP A 131 -16.16 14.42 3.83
CA TRP A 131 -15.28 13.93 2.78
C TRP A 131 -14.03 13.27 3.34
N GLY A 132 -13.65 12.13 2.75
CA GLY A 132 -12.41 11.44 3.06
C GLY A 132 -12.20 10.21 2.18
N ARG A 133 -10.96 9.78 2.07
CA ARG A 133 -10.56 8.59 1.32
C ARG A 133 -9.58 7.76 2.13
N ILE A 134 -9.91 6.49 2.34
CA ILE A 134 -9.03 5.54 3.03
C ILE A 134 -8.81 4.35 2.09
N VAL A 135 -7.55 4.02 1.84
CA VAL A 135 -7.17 2.86 1.05
C VAL A 135 -6.24 1.97 1.88
N PHE A 136 -6.50 0.67 1.86
CA PHE A 136 -5.59 -0.35 2.33
C PHE A 136 -4.90 -1.01 1.14
N VAL A 137 -3.57 -0.97 1.10
CA VAL A 137 -2.79 -1.70 0.09
C VAL A 137 -2.64 -3.13 0.60
N SER A 138 -3.59 -3.98 0.17
CA SER A 138 -3.61 -5.40 0.48
C SER A 138 -2.67 -6.17 -0.47
N SER A 139 -3.14 -7.25 -1.06
CA SER A 139 -2.44 -8.08 -2.05
C SER A 139 -3.42 -9.06 -2.69
N GLU A 140 -3.10 -9.60 -3.86
CA GLU A 140 -3.73 -10.80 -4.40
C GLU A 140 -3.66 -11.97 -3.39
N SER A 141 -2.57 -12.02 -2.61
CA SER A 141 -2.36 -13.02 -1.55
C SER A 141 -3.36 -12.92 -0.38
N GLY A 142 -4.16 -11.86 -0.32
CA GLY A 142 -5.29 -11.77 0.60
C GLY A 142 -6.53 -12.55 0.15
N VAL A 143 -6.56 -13.02 -1.10
CA VAL A 143 -7.63 -13.81 -1.73
C VAL A 143 -7.11 -15.19 -2.12
N ASN A 144 -5.98 -15.23 -2.84
CA ASN A 144 -5.29 -16.43 -3.25
C ASN A 144 -4.04 -16.62 -2.38
N ILE A 145 -4.23 -17.18 -1.16
CA ILE A 145 -3.18 -17.25 -0.13
C ILE A 145 -2.10 -18.24 -0.55
N PRO A 146 -0.82 -17.81 -0.71
CA PRO A 146 0.26 -18.72 -1.04
C PRO A 146 0.60 -19.64 0.13
N ALA A 147 0.85 -20.94 -0.16
CA ALA A 147 1.16 -21.92 0.87
C ALA A 147 2.47 -21.64 1.63
N ASP A 148 3.40 -20.93 1.00
CA ASP A 148 4.71 -20.54 1.54
C ASP A 148 4.71 -19.13 2.18
N MET A 149 3.52 -18.48 2.31
CA MET A 149 3.35 -17.16 2.90
C MET A 149 2.02 -17.04 3.68
N ILE A 150 1.59 -18.07 4.41
CA ILE A 150 0.26 -18.11 5.05
C ILE A 150 0.09 -16.95 6.04
N HIS A 151 1.08 -16.68 6.87
CA HIS A 151 1.09 -15.57 7.84
C HIS A 151 0.95 -14.19 7.16
N TYR A 152 1.57 -14.00 5.98
CA TYR A 152 1.38 -12.80 5.16
C TYR A 152 -0.03 -12.74 4.58
N GLY A 153 -0.48 -13.81 3.91
CA GLY A 153 -1.81 -13.91 3.30
C GLY A 153 -2.92 -13.63 4.31
N PHE A 154 -2.82 -14.20 5.53
CA PHE A 154 -3.71 -13.89 6.64
C PHE A 154 -3.81 -12.38 6.91
N THR A 155 -2.68 -11.67 7.00
CA THR A 155 -2.70 -10.22 7.26
C THR A 155 -3.33 -9.44 6.11
N LYS A 156 -3.14 -9.88 4.88
CA LYS A 156 -3.72 -9.24 3.70
C LYS A 156 -5.23 -9.49 3.59
N THR A 157 -5.71 -10.67 3.96
CA THR A 157 -7.15 -10.97 4.13
C THR A 157 -7.76 -10.12 5.24
N ALA A 158 -7.07 -9.96 6.37
CA ALA A 158 -7.53 -9.11 7.47
C ALA A 158 -7.73 -7.65 7.03
N GLN A 159 -6.84 -7.11 6.19
CA GLN A 159 -7.02 -5.76 5.62
C GLN A 159 -8.28 -5.63 4.78
N LEU A 160 -8.64 -6.66 3.97
CA LEU A 160 -9.89 -6.68 3.20
C LEU A 160 -11.11 -6.62 4.11
N SER A 161 -11.11 -7.43 5.17
CA SER A 161 -12.19 -7.48 6.17
C SER A 161 -12.36 -6.13 6.87
N ILE A 162 -11.26 -5.52 7.31
CA ILE A 162 -11.26 -4.21 7.99
C ILE A 162 -11.77 -3.12 7.04
N ALA A 163 -11.27 -3.05 5.82
CA ALA A 163 -11.68 -2.05 4.84
C ALA A 163 -13.19 -2.16 4.55
N ARG A 164 -13.71 -3.38 4.34
CA ARG A 164 -15.12 -3.62 4.10
C ARG A 164 -15.98 -3.26 5.31
N GLY A 165 -15.56 -3.64 6.52
CA GLY A 165 -16.26 -3.32 7.77
C GLY A 165 -16.29 -1.82 8.04
N LEU A 166 -15.16 -1.12 7.85
CA LEU A 166 -15.05 0.33 8.02
C LEU A 166 -15.88 1.09 6.98
N ALA A 167 -15.91 0.66 5.72
CA ALA A 167 -16.77 1.24 4.70
C ALA A 167 -18.25 1.20 5.12
N LYS A 168 -18.73 0.06 5.64
CA LYS A 168 -20.10 -0.07 6.16
C LYS A 168 -20.35 0.85 7.36
N ARG A 169 -19.37 0.99 8.26
CA ARG A 169 -19.49 1.86 9.46
C ARG A 169 -19.58 3.33 9.07
N LEU A 170 -19.00 3.72 7.94
CA LEU A 170 -18.96 5.10 7.43
C LEU A 170 -20.01 5.36 6.35
N ALA A 171 -21.04 4.52 6.24
CA ALA A 171 -22.10 4.69 5.25
C ALA A 171 -22.78 6.06 5.38
N GLY A 172 -23.02 6.75 4.24
CA GLY A 172 -23.70 8.04 4.18
C GLY A 172 -22.87 9.26 4.60
N THR A 173 -21.57 9.08 4.93
CA THR A 173 -20.75 10.19 5.46
C THR A 173 -19.91 10.93 4.41
N GLY A 174 -19.93 10.50 3.14
CA GLY A 174 -19.04 11.03 2.09
C GLY A 174 -17.60 10.46 2.15
N VAL A 175 -17.29 9.59 3.12
CA VAL A 175 -16.00 8.92 3.25
C VAL A 175 -16.05 7.56 2.56
N THR A 176 -15.08 7.28 1.67
CA THR A 176 -14.95 5.95 1.05
C THR A 176 -13.75 5.19 1.62
N VAL A 177 -13.91 3.87 1.73
CA VAL A 177 -12.84 2.96 2.19
C VAL A 177 -12.75 1.80 1.22
N ASN A 178 -11.58 1.59 0.63
CA ASN A 178 -11.35 0.51 -0.34
C ASN A 178 -10.04 -0.22 -0.04
N SER A 179 -9.89 -1.41 -0.61
CA SER A 179 -8.62 -2.11 -0.68
C SER A 179 -8.14 -2.15 -2.12
N VAL A 180 -6.84 -1.95 -2.34
CA VAL A 180 -6.17 -2.23 -3.61
C VAL A 180 -5.35 -3.50 -3.43
N LEU A 181 -5.44 -4.43 -4.38
CA LEU A 181 -4.82 -5.74 -4.33
C LEU A 181 -3.77 -5.86 -5.45
N PRO A 182 -2.52 -5.45 -5.19
CA PRO A 182 -1.44 -5.70 -6.12
C PRO A 182 -1.17 -7.19 -6.28
N GLY A 183 -0.81 -7.61 -7.50
CA GLY A 183 -0.11 -8.85 -7.75
C GLY A 183 1.40 -8.68 -7.61
N PRO A 184 2.20 -9.62 -8.13
CA PRO A 184 3.65 -9.46 -8.21
C PRO A 184 4.01 -8.13 -8.87
N THR A 185 4.71 -7.28 -8.13
CA THR A 185 5.04 -5.91 -8.55
C THR A 185 6.55 -5.70 -8.42
N LEU A 186 7.19 -5.22 -9.47
CA LEU A 186 8.63 -4.97 -9.50
C LEU A 186 8.95 -3.69 -8.73
N SER A 187 8.96 -3.81 -7.41
CA SER A 187 9.41 -2.79 -6.46
C SER A 187 10.89 -2.96 -6.16
N GLU A 188 11.53 -1.95 -5.54
CA GLU A 188 12.92 -2.06 -5.10
C GLU A 188 13.15 -3.27 -4.17
N GLY A 189 12.19 -3.59 -3.29
CA GLY A 189 12.28 -4.77 -2.42
C GLY A 189 12.22 -6.09 -3.19
N VAL A 190 11.36 -6.20 -4.21
CA VAL A 190 11.30 -7.38 -5.08
C VAL A 190 12.54 -7.45 -5.98
N ALA A 191 13.02 -6.32 -6.51
CA ALA A 191 14.26 -6.29 -7.29
C ALA A 191 15.45 -6.81 -6.46
N GLN A 192 15.56 -6.36 -5.21
CA GLN A 192 16.60 -6.84 -4.29
C GLN A 192 16.48 -8.35 -3.99
N MET A 193 15.26 -8.87 -3.83
CA MET A 193 15.01 -10.30 -3.63
C MET A 193 15.43 -11.12 -4.84
N LEU A 194 15.25 -10.60 -6.06
CA LEU A 194 15.59 -11.29 -7.31
C LEU A 194 17.06 -11.10 -7.75
N GLN A 195 17.80 -10.18 -7.12
CA GLN A 195 19.19 -9.86 -7.49
C GLN A 195 20.12 -11.08 -7.55
N PRO A 196 20.10 -12.05 -6.60
CA PRO A 196 20.93 -13.25 -6.69
C PRO A 196 20.67 -14.08 -7.95
N GLU A 197 19.42 -14.11 -8.42
CA GLU A 197 19.06 -14.84 -9.64
C GLU A 197 19.50 -14.09 -10.90
N VAL A 198 19.41 -12.75 -10.92
CA VAL A 198 19.97 -11.89 -11.98
C VAL A 198 21.49 -12.14 -12.09
N GLU A 199 22.21 -12.16 -10.99
CA GLU A 199 23.67 -12.43 -10.97
C GLU A 199 24.01 -13.84 -11.42
N ARG A 200 23.20 -14.83 -11.05
CA ARG A 200 23.41 -16.24 -11.42
C ARG A 200 23.17 -16.48 -12.91
N THR A 201 22.14 -15.84 -13.51
CA THR A 201 21.72 -16.08 -14.90
C THR A 201 22.38 -15.14 -15.90
N GLY A 202 22.72 -13.91 -15.46
CA GLY A 202 23.16 -12.83 -16.33
C GLY A 202 22.05 -12.23 -17.17
N GLU A 203 20.78 -12.58 -16.88
CA GLU A 203 19.60 -12.02 -17.58
C GLU A 203 19.18 -10.68 -16.98
N SER A 204 18.30 -9.93 -17.71
CA SER A 204 17.76 -8.69 -17.18
C SER A 204 16.81 -8.93 -16.01
N LEU A 205 16.70 -7.95 -15.11
CA LEU A 205 15.80 -7.99 -13.97
C LEU A 205 14.34 -8.23 -14.39
N GLU A 206 13.90 -7.61 -15.49
CA GLU A 206 12.55 -7.77 -16.02
C GLU A 206 12.28 -9.20 -16.47
N LYS A 207 13.29 -9.85 -17.11
CA LYS A 207 13.17 -11.24 -17.54
C LYS A 207 13.10 -12.18 -16.33
N VAL A 208 13.99 -12.01 -15.37
CA VAL A 208 13.99 -12.79 -14.11
C VAL A 208 12.68 -12.60 -13.35
N ALA A 209 12.15 -11.36 -13.30
CA ALA A 209 10.87 -11.10 -12.67
C ALA A 209 9.70 -11.75 -13.40
N ALA A 210 9.72 -11.77 -14.75
CA ALA A 210 8.70 -12.46 -15.53
C ALA A 210 8.76 -13.99 -15.31
N ASP A 211 9.94 -14.58 -15.28
CA ASP A 211 10.12 -16.00 -15.00
C ASP A 211 9.67 -16.37 -13.58
N PHE A 212 9.97 -15.52 -12.61
CA PHE A 212 9.47 -15.65 -11.24
C PHE A 212 7.93 -15.65 -11.20
N VAL A 213 7.28 -14.71 -11.91
CA VAL A 213 5.81 -14.65 -11.99
C VAL A 213 5.26 -15.92 -12.62
N ASN A 214 5.81 -16.37 -13.74
CA ASN A 214 5.34 -17.56 -14.45
C ASN A 214 5.50 -18.83 -13.60
N LEU A 215 6.54 -18.91 -12.78
CA LEU A 215 6.80 -20.04 -11.89
C LEU A 215 5.88 -20.04 -10.65
N HIS A 216 5.75 -18.90 -9.98
CA HIS A 216 5.08 -18.81 -8.67
C HIS A 216 3.63 -18.31 -8.75
N ARG A 217 3.22 -17.73 -9.87
CA ARG A 217 1.89 -17.20 -10.13
C ARG A 217 1.44 -17.56 -11.56
N SER A 218 1.42 -18.85 -11.84
CA SER A 218 1.15 -19.42 -13.17
C SER A 218 -0.21 -19.02 -13.77
N THR A 219 -1.14 -18.54 -12.95
CA THR A 219 -2.43 -17.98 -13.39
C THR A 219 -2.33 -16.55 -13.92
N SER A 220 -1.16 -15.88 -13.81
CA SER A 220 -0.98 -14.51 -14.28
C SER A 220 -1.29 -14.38 -15.77
N ILE A 221 -2.30 -13.58 -16.11
CA ILE A 221 -2.69 -13.32 -17.50
C ILE A 221 -1.69 -12.41 -18.19
N ILE A 222 -1.12 -11.41 -17.46
CA ILE A 222 -0.13 -10.49 -18.04
C ILE A 222 1.28 -11.07 -18.14
N GLN A 223 1.54 -12.20 -17.46
CA GLN A 223 2.80 -12.98 -17.50
C GLN A 223 4.08 -12.15 -17.22
N ARG A 224 3.96 -11.10 -16.44
CA ARG A 224 5.04 -10.24 -15.96
C ARG A 224 4.72 -9.64 -14.60
N ALA A 225 5.73 -9.16 -13.91
CA ALA A 225 5.49 -8.29 -12.77
C ALA A 225 4.85 -6.96 -13.22
N ALA A 226 3.92 -6.43 -12.42
CA ALA A 226 3.42 -5.08 -12.60
C ALA A 226 4.51 -4.05 -12.26
N ARG A 227 4.43 -2.85 -12.83
CA ARG A 227 5.22 -1.71 -12.39
C ARG A 227 4.55 -1.04 -11.18
N VAL A 228 5.33 -0.40 -10.34
CA VAL A 228 4.81 0.29 -9.16
C VAL A 228 3.80 1.39 -9.53
N GLU A 229 3.98 2.05 -10.68
CA GLU A 229 3.07 3.07 -11.19
C GLU A 229 1.70 2.50 -11.58
N GLU A 230 1.64 1.26 -12.09
CA GLU A 230 0.37 0.61 -12.44
C GLU A 230 -0.51 0.42 -11.19
N VAL A 231 0.12 0.09 -10.06
CA VAL A 231 -0.57 -0.01 -8.76
C VAL A 231 -0.93 1.38 -8.21
N ALA A 232 0.01 2.33 -8.25
CA ALA A 232 -0.20 3.70 -7.79
C ALA A 232 -1.38 4.37 -8.51
N ASN A 233 -1.52 4.16 -9.82
CA ASN A 233 -2.63 4.69 -10.62
C ASN A 233 -4.00 4.24 -10.08
N MET A 234 -4.14 2.96 -9.68
CA MET A 234 -5.38 2.46 -9.09
C MET A 234 -5.64 3.08 -7.70
N ILE A 235 -4.59 3.24 -6.88
CA ILE A 235 -4.71 3.88 -5.57
C ILE A 235 -5.19 5.32 -5.72
N ILE A 236 -4.59 6.08 -6.63
CA ILE A 236 -4.94 7.48 -6.90
C ILE A 236 -6.36 7.58 -7.44
N TYR A 237 -6.75 6.70 -8.38
CA TYR A 237 -8.12 6.63 -8.86
C TYR A 237 -9.11 6.34 -7.72
N ALA A 238 -8.86 5.33 -6.89
CA ALA A 238 -9.73 4.95 -5.77
C ALA A 238 -9.91 6.07 -4.74
N CYS A 239 -8.94 6.99 -4.63
CA CYS A 239 -8.99 8.17 -3.75
C CYS A 239 -9.63 9.40 -4.43
N SER A 240 -9.87 9.38 -5.73
CA SER A 240 -10.35 10.53 -6.50
C SER A 240 -11.86 10.79 -6.31
N GLU A 241 -12.32 11.95 -6.75
CA GLU A 241 -13.76 12.29 -6.85
C GLU A 241 -14.48 11.37 -7.86
N GLN A 242 -13.75 10.92 -8.90
CA GLN A 242 -14.28 10.06 -9.95
C GLN A 242 -14.64 8.65 -9.42
N ALA A 243 -14.06 8.25 -8.28
CA ALA A 243 -14.34 6.99 -7.61
C ALA A 243 -15.35 7.13 -6.45
N SER A 244 -16.12 8.23 -6.35
CA SER A 244 -17.02 8.51 -5.23
C SER A 244 -18.11 7.45 -5.01
N ALA A 245 -18.47 6.68 -6.03
CA ALA A 245 -19.40 5.56 -5.94
C ALA A 245 -18.73 4.22 -5.59
N THR A 246 -17.38 4.19 -5.42
CA THR A 246 -16.62 2.98 -5.12
C THR A 246 -16.24 3.00 -3.65
N THR A 247 -16.86 2.14 -2.84
CA THR A 247 -16.55 1.98 -1.42
C THR A 247 -16.76 0.54 -0.95
N GLY A 248 -15.92 0.07 -0.04
CA GLY A 248 -15.92 -1.30 0.44
C GLY A 248 -15.49 -2.32 -0.62
N ALA A 249 -14.84 -1.87 -1.69
CA ALA A 249 -14.40 -2.70 -2.80
C ALA A 249 -12.97 -3.25 -2.56
N ALA A 250 -12.71 -4.40 -3.17
CA ALA A 250 -11.39 -5.00 -3.34
C ALA A 250 -10.98 -4.83 -4.81
N LEU A 251 -10.15 -3.83 -5.08
CA LEU A 251 -9.76 -3.42 -6.43
C LEU A 251 -8.46 -4.12 -6.83
N ARG A 252 -8.54 -5.07 -7.74
CA ARG A 252 -7.40 -5.86 -8.18
C ARG A 252 -6.53 -5.10 -9.19
N VAL A 253 -5.21 -5.16 -8.97
CA VAL A 253 -4.15 -4.77 -9.91
C VAL A 253 -3.12 -5.90 -9.93
N ASP A 254 -3.61 -7.11 -10.18
CA ASP A 254 -2.88 -8.35 -9.97
C ASP A 254 -2.47 -9.05 -11.27
N GLY A 255 -2.77 -8.43 -12.40
CA GLY A 255 -2.44 -9.03 -13.70
C GLY A 255 -3.22 -10.32 -14.00
N GLY A 256 -4.34 -10.53 -13.31
CA GLY A 256 -5.17 -11.73 -13.46
C GLY A 256 -4.64 -12.94 -12.70
N VAL A 257 -3.85 -12.73 -11.63
CA VAL A 257 -3.33 -13.82 -10.77
C VAL A 257 -4.46 -14.52 -10.01
N VAL A 258 -5.42 -13.76 -9.48
CA VAL A 258 -6.59 -14.34 -8.82
C VAL A 258 -7.53 -14.92 -9.86
N ASP A 259 -7.61 -16.24 -9.92
CA ASP A 259 -8.43 -16.99 -10.87
C ASP A 259 -9.90 -17.00 -10.39
N SER A 260 -10.53 -15.84 -10.46
CA SER A 260 -11.93 -15.63 -10.10
C SER A 260 -12.52 -14.47 -10.91
N ILE A 261 -13.80 -14.61 -11.28
CA ILE A 261 -14.53 -13.54 -12.00
C ILE A 261 -14.99 -12.40 -11.07
N VAL A 262 -14.92 -12.59 -9.76
CA VAL A 262 -15.29 -11.61 -8.73
C VAL A 262 -14.22 -11.49 -7.66
#